data_416e14c7f2cb66e6c679071c9f559b4b
#
_entry.id   416e14c7f2cb66e6c679071c9f559b4b
#
_cell.length_a   1.000
_cell.length_b   1.000
_cell.length_c   1.000
_cell.angle_alpha   90.00
_cell.angle_beta   90.00
_cell.angle_gamma   90.00
#
_symmetry.space_group_name_H-M   'P 1'
#
loop_
_entity.id
_entity.type
_entity.pdbx_description
1 polymer ?
#
loop_
_entity_poly.entity_id
_entity_poly.type
_entity_poly.pdbx_seq_one_letter_code
_entity_poly.pdbx_strand_id
1 'polypeptide(L)'
;MKKLFNSLPFRLLLGIFVGIILGQVFNESTMGVVVTLQYIMGQLITFCVPLIIIGFIAPSITKLGKNASRLLAVAIVIAYVSSVCAAFMSMGAGYGLIPHLSIDNNVAGLRELPGVVFELNIPQIMSVMSALVLSVLVGLAATWTNSKLTCDFLAEFQNIVLDIVSKVIIPVLPFYIAATFCGLSYEGTITHQLPAFLQIIVIVMAGHYIWLAVLYLLAGAYSGKNPWEVLRHYGPAYLTAVGTMSSAATLGVALECARKSKVLRKDMVSFGIPLFANIHLCGSVLTEVFFCMTVSKILYGKLPSVGTMILFCLLLGIFAIGAPGVPGGTVMASLGLITGVLMFDNAGTALMLAIFALQDSFGTACNVTGDGALTLILTGYANKHHIAEEKREVEAAEIQ
;
A
#
# COMPACT_ATOMS: atom_id res chain seq x y z
N MET A 1 7.40 9.56 -24.48
CA MET A 1 6.90 8.22 -24.80
C MET A 1 7.73 7.10 -24.17
N LYS A 2 9.06 6.96 -24.36
CA LYS A 2 9.86 5.87 -23.73
C LYS A 2 9.73 5.75 -22.20
N LYS A 3 9.59 6.85 -21.45
CA LYS A 3 9.40 6.83 -20.00
C LYS A 3 8.04 6.26 -19.57
N LEU A 4 6.99 6.44 -20.37
CA LEU A 4 5.66 5.90 -20.08
C LEU A 4 5.62 4.37 -20.26
N PHE A 5 6.21 3.86 -21.36
CA PHE A 5 6.29 2.42 -21.64
C PHE A 5 7.13 1.64 -20.61
N ASN A 6 8.07 2.32 -19.94
CA ASN A 6 8.90 1.72 -18.89
C ASN A 6 8.33 1.86 -17.48
N SER A 7 7.21 2.56 -17.30
CA SER A 7 6.56 2.68 -16.00
C SER A 7 5.91 1.36 -15.58
N LEU A 8 6.00 1.03 -14.30
CA LEU A 8 5.37 -0.17 -13.75
C LEU A 8 3.86 -0.20 -14.03
N PRO A 9 3.07 0.91 -13.82
CA PRO A 9 1.65 0.91 -14.14
C PRO A 9 1.34 0.48 -15.56
N PHE A 10 2.10 1.00 -16.54
CA PHE A 10 1.89 0.63 -17.93
C PHE A 10 2.17 -0.85 -18.19
N ARG A 11 3.24 -1.40 -17.60
CA ARG A 11 3.57 -2.83 -17.75
C ARG A 11 2.51 -3.73 -17.11
N LEU A 12 1.94 -3.32 -15.97
CA LEU A 12 0.88 -4.07 -15.30
C LEU A 12 -0.42 -4.05 -16.13
N LEU A 13 -0.83 -2.86 -16.62
CA LEU A 13 -1.96 -2.72 -17.52
C LEU A 13 -1.78 -3.53 -18.81
N LEU A 14 -0.60 -3.49 -19.41
CA LEU A 14 -0.25 -4.30 -20.57
C LEU A 14 -0.35 -5.79 -20.25
N GLY A 15 0.16 -6.22 -19.07
CA GLY A 15 0.04 -7.60 -18.60
C GLY A 15 -1.40 -8.06 -18.48
N ILE A 16 -2.28 -7.23 -17.90
CA ILE A 16 -3.71 -7.50 -17.80
C ILE A 16 -4.33 -7.68 -19.18
N PHE A 17 -4.10 -6.71 -20.08
CA PHE A 17 -4.68 -6.72 -21.41
C PHE A 17 -4.21 -7.93 -22.25
N VAL A 18 -2.91 -8.22 -22.22
CA VAL A 18 -2.32 -9.39 -22.87
C VAL A 18 -2.87 -10.69 -22.25
N GLY A 19 -2.95 -10.75 -20.93
CA GLY A 19 -3.52 -11.91 -20.23
C GLY A 19 -4.96 -12.19 -20.65
N ILE A 20 -5.81 -11.16 -20.68
CA ILE A 20 -7.22 -11.32 -21.11
C ILE A 20 -7.31 -11.89 -22.54
N ILE A 21 -6.53 -11.35 -23.48
CA ILE A 21 -6.54 -11.83 -24.87
C ILE A 21 -6.07 -13.29 -24.95
N LEU A 22 -4.94 -13.60 -24.30
CA LEU A 22 -4.36 -14.95 -24.34
C LEU A 22 -5.30 -16.00 -23.73
N GLY A 23 -6.01 -15.64 -22.65
CA GLY A 23 -6.97 -16.56 -22.02
C GLY A 23 -8.16 -16.93 -22.91
N GLN A 24 -8.53 -16.06 -23.86
CA GLN A 24 -9.59 -16.38 -24.84
C GLN A 24 -9.11 -17.28 -25.99
N VAL A 25 -7.81 -17.30 -26.27
CA VAL A 25 -7.23 -18.00 -27.44
C VAL A 25 -6.59 -19.33 -27.04
N PHE A 26 -6.09 -19.45 -25.81
CA PHE A 26 -5.34 -20.63 -25.37
C PHE A 26 -6.24 -21.85 -25.20
N ASN A 27 -5.68 -23.00 -25.59
CA ASN A 27 -6.26 -24.31 -25.32
C ASN A 27 -5.82 -24.82 -23.93
N GLU A 28 -6.40 -25.94 -23.49
CA GLU A 28 -6.16 -26.53 -22.18
C GLU A 28 -4.67 -26.85 -21.92
N SER A 29 -3.98 -27.43 -22.87
CA SER A 29 -2.55 -27.75 -22.76
C SER A 29 -1.68 -26.50 -22.54
N THR A 30 -1.92 -25.44 -23.32
CA THR A 30 -1.18 -24.19 -23.19
C THR A 30 -1.52 -23.49 -21.89
N MET A 31 -2.79 -23.56 -21.49
CA MET A 31 -3.25 -22.99 -20.22
C MET A 31 -2.61 -23.70 -19.02
N GLY A 32 -2.40 -25.01 -19.07
CA GLY A 32 -1.65 -25.75 -18.04
C GLY A 32 -0.24 -25.22 -17.83
N VAL A 33 0.46 -24.80 -18.89
CA VAL A 33 1.79 -24.15 -18.79
C VAL A 33 1.66 -22.79 -18.13
N VAL A 34 0.66 -21.97 -18.49
CA VAL A 34 0.43 -20.65 -17.89
C VAL A 34 0.13 -20.77 -16.39
N VAL A 35 -0.74 -21.71 -16.01
CA VAL A 35 -1.07 -21.99 -14.60
C VAL A 35 0.18 -22.43 -13.82
N THR A 36 1.03 -23.25 -14.43
CA THR A 36 2.29 -23.67 -13.82
C THR A 36 3.25 -22.51 -13.61
N LEU A 37 3.39 -21.63 -14.60
CA LEU A 37 4.23 -20.43 -14.46
C LEU A 37 3.67 -19.47 -13.39
N GLN A 38 2.35 -19.26 -13.35
CA GLN A 38 1.69 -18.50 -12.31
C GLN A 38 1.98 -19.07 -10.93
N TYR A 39 1.85 -20.40 -10.78
CA TYR A 39 2.12 -21.12 -9.53
C TYR A 39 3.56 -20.91 -9.06
N ILE A 40 4.57 -21.06 -9.94
CA ILE A 40 5.99 -20.87 -9.60
C ILE A 40 6.26 -19.42 -9.18
N MET A 41 5.74 -18.45 -9.94
CA MET A 41 5.89 -17.03 -9.59
C MET A 41 5.23 -16.70 -8.25
N GLY A 42 4.06 -17.27 -7.98
CA GLY A 42 3.36 -17.15 -6.70
C GLY A 42 4.16 -17.73 -5.54
N GLN A 43 4.78 -18.91 -5.71
CA GLN A 43 5.67 -19.52 -4.71
C GLN A 43 6.87 -18.62 -4.40
N LEU A 44 7.50 -18.03 -5.42
CA LEU A 44 8.62 -17.10 -5.24
C LEU A 44 8.20 -15.85 -4.45
N ILE A 45 7.06 -15.26 -4.80
CA ILE A 45 6.52 -14.08 -4.07
C ILE A 45 6.25 -14.46 -2.62
N THR A 46 5.55 -15.57 -2.38
CA THR A 46 5.17 -16.05 -1.04
C THR A 46 6.40 -16.38 -0.19
N PHE A 47 7.46 -16.95 -0.78
CA PHE A 47 8.73 -17.19 -0.10
C PHE A 47 9.36 -15.89 0.42
N CYS A 48 9.26 -14.79 -0.34
CA CYS A 48 9.84 -13.51 0.04
C CYS A 48 9.04 -12.78 1.14
N VAL A 49 7.77 -13.15 1.40
CA VAL A 49 6.91 -12.45 2.37
C VAL A 49 7.51 -12.34 3.77
N PRO A 50 7.99 -13.41 4.42
CA PRO A 50 8.61 -13.30 5.74
C PRO A 50 9.85 -12.40 5.76
N LEU A 51 10.66 -12.42 4.69
CA LEU A 51 11.83 -11.55 4.55
C LEU A 51 11.43 -10.09 4.48
N ILE A 52 10.37 -9.78 3.71
CA ILE A 52 9.80 -8.43 3.59
C ILE A 52 9.32 -7.94 4.96
N ILE A 53 8.58 -8.75 5.70
CA ILE A 53 8.06 -8.40 7.02
C ILE A 53 9.21 -8.07 7.98
N ILE A 54 10.22 -8.93 8.07
CA ILE A 54 11.36 -8.71 8.95
C ILE A 54 12.15 -7.47 8.50
N GLY A 55 12.43 -7.37 7.20
CA GLY A 55 13.22 -6.30 6.61
C GLY A 55 12.60 -4.91 6.70
N PHE A 56 11.26 -4.81 6.87
CA PHE A 56 10.63 -3.50 7.02
C PHE A 56 10.18 -3.19 8.44
N ILE A 57 9.62 -4.13 9.17
CA ILE A 57 9.04 -3.88 10.49
C ILE A 57 10.11 -3.73 11.56
N ALA A 58 11.07 -4.65 11.64
CA ALA A 58 12.10 -4.58 12.68
C ALA A 58 12.96 -3.30 12.59
N PRO A 59 13.50 -2.89 11.41
CA PRO A 59 14.23 -1.63 11.28
C PRO A 59 13.37 -0.40 11.55
N SER A 60 12.08 -0.44 11.18
CA SER A 60 11.17 0.67 11.47
C SER A 60 11.04 0.89 12.97
N ILE A 61 10.84 -0.17 13.75
CA ILE A 61 10.76 -0.10 15.21
C ILE A 61 12.06 0.44 15.81
N THR A 62 13.22 0.00 15.35
CA THR A 62 14.52 0.50 15.86
C THR A 62 14.72 1.99 15.57
N LYS A 63 14.31 2.47 14.40
CA LYS A 63 14.37 3.89 14.04
C LYS A 63 13.47 4.75 14.93
N LEU A 64 12.30 4.24 15.32
CA LEU A 64 11.36 4.92 16.20
C LEU A 64 11.88 5.03 17.63
N GLY A 65 12.59 4.01 18.14
CA GLY A 65 12.99 3.92 19.55
C GLY A 65 14.15 4.83 19.97
N LYS A 66 15.07 5.16 19.07
CA LYS A 66 16.37 5.77 19.45
C LYS A 66 16.39 7.27 19.63
N ASN A 67 15.53 8.02 18.93
CA ASN A 67 15.52 9.49 18.94
C ASN A 67 14.08 10.02 18.88
N ALA A 68 13.14 9.35 19.52
CA ALA A 68 11.74 9.78 19.55
C ALA A 68 11.63 11.11 20.30
N SER A 69 11.96 12.22 19.61
CA SER A 69 11.51 13.52 20.05
C SER A 69 9.98 13.47 20.18
N ARG A 70 9.42 14.24 21.07
CA ARG A 70 7.96 14.32 21.25
C ARG A 70 7.23 14.55 19.91
N LEU A 71 7.81 15.33 18.99
CA LEU A 71 7.26 15.56 17.66
C LEU A 71 7.22 14.32 16.79
N LEU A 72 8.27 13.49 16.81
CA LEU A 72 8.31 12.24 16.09
C LEU A 72 7.24 11.27 16.60
N ALA A 73 7.14 11.10 17.92
CA ALA A 73 6.11 10.25 18.51
C ALA A 73 4.69 10.71 18.10
N VAL A 74 4.43 12.02 18.16
CA VAL A 74 3.15 12.59 17.72
C VAL A 74 2.91 12.34 16.23
N ALA A 75 3.91 12.55 15.38
CA ALA A 75 3.79 12.34 13.94
C ALA A 75 3.44 10.88 13.62
N ILE A 76 4.07 9.90 14.29
CA ILE A 76 3.78 8.49 14.12
C ILE A 76 2.35 8.16 14.55
N VAL A 77 1.93 8.66 15.71
CA VAL A 77 0.58 8.41 16.22
C VAL A 77 -0.47 8.97 15.27
N ILE A 78 -0.31 10.19 14.77
CA ILE A 78 -1.29 10.77 13.83
C ILE A 78 -1.29 10.04 12.49
N ALA A 79 -0.14 9.58 11.98
CA ALA A 79 -0.06 8.79 10.75
C ALA A 79 -0.76 7.42 10.92
N TYR A 80 -0.49 6.73 12.04
CA TYR A 80 -1.16 5.48 12.38
C TYR A 80 -2.67 5.64 12.50
N VAL A 81 -3.12 6.60 13.31
CA VAL A 81 -4.55 6.86 13.52
C VAL A 81 -5.23 7.22 12.21
N SER A 82 -4.61 8.07 11.38
CA SER A 82 -5.15 8.41 10.06
C SER A 82 -5.31 7.17 9.18
N SER A 83 -4.28 6.33 9.06
CA SER A 83 -4.33 5.12 8.23
C SER A 83 -5.37 4.12 8.74
N VAL A 84 -5.46 3.90 10.05
CA VAL A 84 -6.46 3.00 10.66
C VAL A 84 -7.87 3.54 10.52
N CYS A 85 -8.10 4.84 10.67
CA CYS A 85 -9.41 5.45 10.47
C CYS A 85 -9.85 5.35 8.99
N ALA A 86 -8.92 5.54 8.03
CA ALA A 86 -9.16 5.30 6.61
C ALA A 86 -9.54 3.83 6.34
N ALA A 87 -8.83 2.88 6.97
CA ALA A 87 -9.15 1.46 6.92
C ALA A 87 -10.56 1.16 7.44
N PHE A 88 -10.93 1.71 8.61
CA PHE A 88 -12.26 1.51 9.18
C PHE A 88 -13.37 2.16 8.35
N MET A 89 -13.12 3.34 7.78
CA MET A 89 -14.06 3.96 6.84
C MET A 89 -14.28 3.04 5.62
N SER A 90 -13.21 2.51 5.07
CA SER A 90 -13.25 1.56 3.95
C SER A 90 -13.95 0.26 4.31
N MET A 91 -13.69 -0.29 5.49
CA MET A 91 -14.37 -1.48 6.03
C MET A 91 -15.88 -1.24 6.15
N GLY A 92 -16.28 -0.10 6.72
CA GLY A 92 -17.70 0.28 6.83
C GLY A 92 -18.37 0.41 5.47
N ALA A 93 -17.70 1.08 4.52
CA ALA A 93 -18.16 1.18 3.14
C ALA A 93 -18.25 -0.22 2.47
N GLY A 94 -17.28 -1.11 2.74
CA GLY A 94 -17.27 -2.47 2.22
C GLY A 94 -18.50 -3.27 2.67
N TYR A 95 -18.81 -3.27 3.96
CA TYR A 95 -20.03 -3.93 4.46
C TYR A 95 -21.31 -3.31 3.96
N GLY A 96 -21.35 -1.99 3.76
CA GLY A 96 -22.53 -1.28 3.29
C GLY A 96 -22.76 -1.40 1.77
N LEU A 97 -21.71 -1.40 0.97
CA LEU A 97 -21.84 -1.28 -0.49
C LEU A 97 -21.64 -2.61 -1.24
N ILE A 98 -20.66 -3.46 -0.83
CA ILE A 98 -20.33 -4.69 -1.57
C ILE A 98 -21.54 -5.64 -1.70
N PRO A 99 -22.42 -5.82 -0.69
CA PRO A 99 -23.60 -6.67 -0.86
C PRO A 99 -24.57 -6.21 -1.95
N HIS A 100 -24.53 -4.93 -2.32
CA HIS A 100 -25.40 -4.32 -3.34
C HIS A 100 -24.73 -4.24 -4.73
N LEU A 101 -23.46 -4.64 -4.84
CA LEU A 101 -22.78 -4.70 -6.13
C LEU A 101 -23.27 -5.92 -6.90
N SER A 102 -23.41 -5.76 -8.21
CA SER A 102 -23.75 -6.87 -9.13
C SER A 102 -22.55 -7.83 -9.29
N ILE A 103 -22.16 -8.48 -8.20
CA ILE A 103 -21.16 -9.53 -8.22
C ILE A 103 -21.90 -10.81 -8.54
N ASP A 104 -21.76 -11.27 -9.78
CA ASP A 104 -22.38 -12.52 -10.22
C ASP A 104 -21.59 -13.70 -9.63
N ASN A 105 -22.18 -14.35 -8.64
CA ASN A 105 -21.63 -15.58 -8.05
C ASN A 105 -22.02 -16.83 -8.85
N ASN A 106 -22.61 -16.67 -10.04
CA ASN A 106 -23.07 -17.80 -10.84
C ASN A 106 -21.89 -18.44 -11.56
N VAL A 107 -21.39 -19.51 -11.01
CA VAL A 107 -20.28 -20.34 -11.53
C VAL A 107 -20.76 -21.24 -12.69
N ALA A 108 -22.05 -21.21 -13.03
CA ALA A 108 -22.60 -22.06 -14.10
C ALA A 108 -22.06 -21.58 -15.47
N GLY A 109 -21.32 -22.45 -16.13
CA GLY A 109 -20.74 -22.21 -17.46
C GLY A 109 -19.30 -21.69 -17.47
N LEU A 110 -18.65 -21.52 -16.31
CA LEU A 110 -17.22 -21.27 -16.25
C LEU A 110 -16.41 -22.52 -16.62
N ARG A 111 -15.30 -22.32 -17.32
CA ARG A 111 -14.36 -23.41 -17.61
C ARG A 111 -13.50 -23.68 -16.37
N GLU A 112 -13.21 -24.94 -16.12
CA GLU A 112 -12.24 -25.29 -15.09
C GLU A 112 -10.81 -24.99 -15.57
N LEU A 113 -9.97 -24.45 -14.69
CA LEU A 113 -8.54 -24.28 -14.99
C LEU A 113 -7.87 -25.67 -15.00
N PRO A 114 -7.00 -25.93 -15.98
CA PRO A 114 -6.19 -27.14 -15.96
C PRO A 114 -5.24 -27.13 -14.75
N GLY A 115 -4.92 -28.33 -14.27
CA GLY A 115 -3.93 -28.49 -13.21
C GLY A 115 -2.53 -28.04 -13.64
N VAL A 116 -1.65 -27.81 -12.65
CA VAL A 116 -0.23 -27.54 -12.91
C VAL A 116 0.44 -28.73 -13.58
N VAL A 117 1.33 -28.48 -14.54
CA VAL A 117 2.08 -29.53 -15.25
C VAL A 117 3.09 -30.20 -14.32
N PHE A 118 3.71 -29.42 -13.44
CA PHE A 118 4.57 -29.93 -12.36
C PHE A 118 4.51 -28.98 -11.16
N GLU A 119 4.76 -29.51 -9.97
CA GLU A 119 4.78 -28.75 -8.73
C GLU A 119 6.23 -28.46 -8.32
N LEU A 120 6.51 -27.17 -8.08
CA LEU A 120 7.74 -26.71 -7.45
C LEU A 120 7.37 -26.11 -6.09
N ASN A 121 7.50 -26.91 -5.04
CA ASN A 121 7.20 -26.44 -3.70
C ASN A 121 8.39 -25.68 -3.10
N ILE A 122 8.26 -24.37 -2.93
CA ILE A 122 9.24 -23.51 -2.25
C ILE A 122 8.63 -23.08 -0.91
N PRO A 123 8.87 -23.82 0.18
CA PRO A 123 8.28 -23.51 1.47
C PRO A 123 8.80 -22.19 2.02
N GLN A 124 7.93 -21.44 2.69
CA GLN A 124 8.33 -20.23 3.42
C GLN A 124 9.31 -20.59 4.54
N ILE A 125 10.29 -19.71 4.80
CA ILE A 125 11.27 -19.89 5.91
C ILE A 125 10.55 -19.94 7.26
N MET A 126 9.50 -19.16 7.41
CA MET A 126 8.61 -19.16 8.59
C MET A 126 7.22 -18.64 8.22
N SER A 127 6.25 -18.88 9.08
CA SER A 127 4.92 -18.32 8.89
C SER A 127 4.96 -16.80 9.01
N VAL A 128 4.02 -16.15 8.35
CA VAL A 128 3.84 -14.70 8.37
C VAL A 128 3.69 -14.15 9.79
N MET A 129 2.85 -14.80 10.59
CA MET A 129 2.65 -14.39 11.99
C MET A 129 3.93 -14.57 12.83
N SER A 130 4.71 -15.61 12.57
CA SER A 130 6.01 -15.79 13.21
C SER A 130 6.98 -14.69 12.81
N ALA A 131 7.03 -14.31 11.53
CA ALA A 131 7.87 -13.20 11.04
C ALA A 131 7.46 -11.86 11.66
N LEU A 132 6.15 -11.61 11.80
CA LEU A 132 5.62 -10.40 12.45
C LEU A 132 6.04 -10.33 13.92
N VAL A 133 5.77 -11.38 14.68
CA VAL A 133 6.11 -11.43 16.12
C VAL A 133 7.62 -11.29 16.31
N LEU A 134 8.41 -12.02 15.52
CA LEU A 134 9.87 -11.93 15.54
C LEU A 134 10.35 -10.50 15.26
N SER A 135 9.79 -9.85 14.24
CA SER A 135 10.16 -8.48 13.86
C SER A 135 9.89 -7.48 14.98
N VAL A 136 8.74 -7.60 15.63
CA VAL A 136 8.37 -6.74 16.77
C VAL A 136 9.30 -6.97 17.94
N LEU A 137 9.51 -8.24 18.33
CA LEU A 137 10.36 -8.59 19.47
C LEU A 137 11.83 -8.16 19.23
N VAL A 138 12.40 -8.45 18.06
CA VAL A 138 13.77 -8.09 17.74
C VAL A 138 13.93 -6.57 17.64
N GLY A 139 13.00 -5.88 17.02
CA GLY A 139 13.00 -4.41 16.92
C GLY A 139 12.96 -3.73 18.28
N LEU A 140 12.07 -4.18 19.18
CA LEU A 140 11.97 -3.69 20.56
C LEU A 140 13.21 -4.02 21.37
N ALA A 141 13.70 -5.28 21.34
CA ALA A 141 14.88 -5.70 22.08
C ALA A 141 16.13 -4.94 21.67
N ALA A 142 16.34 -4.75 20.35
CA ALA A 142 17.44 -3.93 19.82
C ALA A 142 17.38 -2.48 20.30
N THR A 143 16.17 -1.93 20.43
CA THR A 143 15.94 -0.59 20.96
C THR A 143 16.24 -0.52 22.47
N TRP A 144 15.71 -1.45 23.26
CA TRP A 144 15.91 -1.49 24.73
C TRP A 144 17.36 -1.69 25.14
N THR A 145 18.08 -2.56 24.42
CA THR A 145 19.50 -2.85 24.69
C THR A 145 20.44 -1.80 24.10
N ASN A 146 19.93 -0.80 23.34
CA ASN A 146 20.74 0.17 22.60
C ASN A 146 21.83 -0.49 21.73
N SER A 147 21.53 -1.68 21.17
CA SER A 147 22.45 -2.45 20.36
C SER A 147 22.68 -1.80 19.00
N LYS A 148 23.71 -0.98 18.89
CA LYS A 148 24.05 -0.28 17.62
C LYS A 148 24.26 -1.28 16.49
N LEU A 149 25.03 -2.36 16.74
CA LEU A 149 25.30 -3.39 15.74
C LEU A 149 24.02 -4.01 15.18
N THR A 150 23.07 -4.37 16.06
CA THR A 150 21.78 -4.95 15.62
C THR A 150 20.96 -3.95 14.82
N CYS A 151 20.92 -2.68 15.23
CA CYS A 151 20.19 -1.66 14.50
C CYS A 151 20.78 -1.39 13.12
N ASP A 152 22.11 -1.32 13.03
CA ASP A 152 22.81 -1.11 11.75
C ASP A 152 22.62 -2.33 10.83
N PHE A 153 22.71 -3.55 11.36
CA PHE A 153 22.40 -4.78 10.63
C PHE A 153 20.98 -4.80 10.10
N LEU A 154 19.99 -4.44 10.91
CA LEU A 154 18.60 -4.39 10.48
C LEU A 154 18.37 -3.33 9.38
N ALA A 155 19.09 -2.20 9.45
CA ALA A 155 19.04 -1.17 8.41
C ALA A 155 19.65 -1.64 7.08
N GLU A 156 20.79 -2.37 7.14
CA GLU A 156 21.40 -3.00 5.95
C GLU A 156 20.49 -4.10 5.40
N PHE A 157 19.91 -4.94 6.26
CA PHE A 157 18.96 -5.97 5.85
C PHE A 157 17.73 -5.37 5.15
N GLN A 158 17.23 -4.22 5.60
CA GLN A 158 16.17 -3.47 4.91
C GLN A 158 16.56 -3.13 3.48
N ASN A 159 17.78 -2.65 3.26
CA ASN A 159 18.27 -2.32 1.91
C ASN A 159 18.37 -3.55 1.02
N ILE A 160 18.86 -4.69 1.56
CA ILE A 160 18.89 -5.97 0.84
C ILE A 160 17.49 -6.40 0.42
N VAL A 161 16.52 -6.32 1.33
CA VAL A 161 15.12 -6.69 1.05
C VAL A 161 14.50 -5.75 0.02
N LEU A 162 14.77 -4.44 0.11
CA LEU A 162 14.36 -3.46 -0.91
C LEU A 162 14.92 -3.81 -2.30
N ASP A 163 16.15 -4.25 -2.37
CA ASP A 163 16.77 -4.69 -3.63
C ASP A 163 16.13 -5.98 -4.17
N ILE A 164 15.80 -6.94 -3.29
CA ILE A 164 15.04 -8.15 -3.69
C ILE A 164 13.68 -7.77 -4.24
N VAL A 165 12.94 -6.92 -3.54
CA VAL A 165 11.63 -6.44 -4.02
C VAL A 165 11.77 -5.75 -5.38
N SER A 166 12.74 -4.85 -5.52
CA SER A 166 12.89 -4.01 -6.71
C SER A 166 13.43 -4.77 -7.92
N LYS A 167 14.37 -5.71 -7.70
CA LYS A 167 15.07 -6.42 -8.78
C LYS A 167 14.49 -7.79 -9.11
N VAL A 168 13.74 -8.40 -8.20
CA VAL A 168 13.15 -9.73 -8.38
C VAL A 168 11.63 -9.65 -8.43
N ILE A 169 10.98 -9.16 -7.36
CA ILE A 169 9.52 -9.23 -7.26
C ILE A 169 8.86 -8.29 -8.26
N ILE A 170 9.22 -7.00 -8.28
CA ILE A 170 8.62 -6.01 -9.17
C ILE A 170 8.72 -6.39 -10.66
N PRO A 171 9.85 -6.90 -11.18
CA PRO A 171 9.93 -7.38 -12.57
C PRO A 171 9.07 -8.62 -12.86
N VAL A 172 8.83 -9.49 -11.86
CA VAL A 172 7.99 -10.69 -12.02
C VAL A 172 6.50 -10.34 -12.03
N LEU A 173 6.09 -9.28 -11.33
CA LEU A 173 4.68 -8.90 -11.17
C LEU A 173 3.89 -8.77 -12.49
N PRO A 174 4.37 -8.11 -13.56
CA PRO A 174 3.60 -8.00 -14.80
C PRO A 174 3.28 -9.37 -15.42
N PHE A 175 4.20 -10.32 -15.34
CA PHE A 175 4.01 -11.68 -15.86
C PHE A 175 3.05 -12.47 -14.96
N TYR A 176 3.19 -12.35 -13.65
CA TYR A 176 2.29 -12.98 -12.68
C TYR A 176 0.85 -12.49 -12.86
N ILE A 177 0.67 -11.17 -13.02
CA ILE A 177 -0.64 -10.55 -13.29
C ILE A 177 -1.17 -10.99 -14.66
N ALA A 178 -0.33 -11.03 -15.70
CA ALA A 178 -0.75 -11.51 -17.03
C ALA A 178 -1.25 -12.96 -16.97
N ALA A 179 -0.53 -13.83 -16.27
CA ALA A 179 -0.94 -15.23 -16.09
C ALA A 179 -2.25 -15.35 -15.28
N THR A 180 -2.41 -14.53 -14.23
CA THR A 180 -3.65 -14.48 -13.43
C THR A 180 -4.86 -14.08 -14.29
N PHE A 181 -4.73 -12.97 -15.05
CA PHE A 181 -5.83 -12.52 -15.91
C PHE A 181 -6.06 -13.44 -17.12
N CYS A 182 -5.04 -14.17 -17.55
CA CYS A 182 -5.18 -15.23 -18.54
C CYS A 182 -6.06 -16.37 -17.99
N GLY A 183 -5.83 -16.81 -16.76
CA GLY A 183 -6.67 -17.80 -16.08
C GLY A 183 -8.11 -17.34 -15.91
N LEU A 184 -8.31 -16.14 -15.34
CA LEU A 184 -9.65 -15.57 -15.14
C LEU A 184 -10.41 -15.34 -16.46
N SER A 185 -9.70 -15.04 -17.55
CA SER A 185 -10.30 -14.88 -18.88
C SER A 185 -10.64 -16.24 -19.50
N TYR A 186 -9.78 -17.23 -19.33
CA TYR A 186 -10.02 -18.61 -19.78
C TYR A 186 -11.24 -19.22 -19.09
N GLU A 187 -11.39 -19.03 -17.80
CA GLU A 187 -12.58 -19.44 -17.02
C GLU A 187 -13.84 -18.70 -17.48
N GLY A 188 -13.73 -17.49 -18.02
CA GLY A 188 -14.84 -16.61 -18.34
C GLY A 188 -15.21 -15.64 -17.21
N THR A 189 -14.54 -15.69 -16.06
CA THR A 189 -14.79 -14.85 -14.87
C THR A 189 -14.70 -13.37 -15.19
N ILE A 190 -13.75 -12.93 -16.02
CA ILE A 190 -13.56 -11.51 -16.34
C ILE A 190 -14.75 -10.91 -17.06
N THR A 191 -15.32 -11.57 -18.04
CA THR A 191 -16.45 -11.05 -18.82
C THR A 191 -17.68 -10.82 -17.95
N HIS A 192 -17.87 -11.65 -16.93
CA HIS A 192 -18.97 -11.53 -15.98
C HIS A 192 -18.69 -10.50 -14.88
N GLN A 193 -17.43 -10.34 -14.45
CA GLN A 193 -17.08 -9.47 -13.32
C GLN A 193 -16.59 -8.07 -13.70
N LEU A 194 -16.36 -7.78 -14.99
CA LEU A 194 -15.85 -6.47 -15.43
C LEU A 194 -16.70 -5.28 -14.95
N PRO A 195 -18.05 -5.33 -15.00
CA PRO A 195 -18.86 -4.23 -14.47
C PRO A 195 -18.66 -4.01 -12.97
N ALA A 196 -18.51 -5.09 -12.20
CA ALA A 196 -18.25 -5.00 -10.76
C ALA A 196 -16.89 -4.36 -10.49
N PHE A 197 -15.83 -4.74 -11.20
CA PHE A 197 -14.51 -4.12 -11.05
C PHE A 197 -14.52 -2.62 -11.35
N LEU A 198 -15.23 -2.17 -12.38
CA LEU A 198 -15.35 -0.74 -12.68
C LEU A 198 -16.09 0.01 -11.58
N GLN A 199 -17.17 -0.55 -11.03
CA GLN A 199 -17.91 0.03 -9.90
C GLN A 199 -17.01 0.14 -8.66
N ILE A 200 -16.24 -0.89 -8.35
CA ILE A 200 -15.31 -0.95 -7.21
C ILE A 200 -14.25 0.16 -7.33
N ILE A 201 -13.65 0.34 -8.50
CA ILE A 201 -12.68 1.39 -8.76
C ILE A 201 -13.27 2.77 -8.47
N VAL A 202 -14.48 3.05 -8.96
CA VAL A 202 -15.17 4.33 -8.72
C VAL A 202 -15.48 4.55 -7.24
N ILE A 203 -15.93 3.51 -6.54
CA ILE A 203 -16.22 3.57 -5.10
C ILE A 203 -14.95 3.88 -4.31
N VAL A 204 -13.84 3.20 -4.59
CA VAL A 204 -12.56 3.42 -3.89
C VAL A 204 -12.04 4.82 -4.18
N MET A 205 -12.11 5.30 -5.42
CA MET A 205 -11.74 6.68 -5.76
C MET A 205 -12.58 7.71 -5.00
N ALA A 206 -13.89 7.51 -4.95
CA ALA A 206 -14.77 8.36 -4.13
C ALA A 206 -14.37 8.30 -2.66
N GLY A 207 -14.04 7.12 -2.15
CA GLY A 207 -13.51 6.92 -0.80
C GLY A 207 -12.24 7.73 -0.53
N HIS A 208 -11.29 7.78 -1.46
CA HIS A 208 -10.07 8.60 -1.35
C HIS A 208 -10.39 10.09 -1.18
N TYR A 209 -11.28 10.63 -2.01
CA TYR A 209 -11.65 12.05 -1.93
C TYR A 209 -12.45 12.37 -0.65
N ILE A 210 -13.34 11.47 -0.24
CA ILE A 210 -14.07 11.61 1.04
C ILE A 210 -13.07 11.59 2.20
N TRP A 211 -12.12 10.65 2.21
CA TRP A 211 -11.12 10.58 3.25
C TRP A 211 -10.24 11.84 3.29
N LEU A 212 -9.75 12.31 2.16
CA LEU A 212 -9.00 13.56 2.08
C LEU A 212 -9.81 14.75 2.62
N ALA A 213 -11.10 14.86 2.25
CA ALA A 213 -11.96 15.91 2.78
C ALA A 213 -12.06 15.85 4.31
N VAL A 214 -12.33 14.66 4.88
CA VAL A 214 -12.39 14.44 6.32
C VAL A 214 -11.06 14.81 6.98
N LEU A 215 -9.94 14.35 6.43
CA LEU A 215 -8.61 14.57 6.99
C LEU A 215 -8.24 16.05 7.00
N TYR A 216 -8.51 16.78 5.91
CA TYR A 216 -8.26 18.22 5.83
C TYR A 216 -9.20 19.03 6.75
N LEU A 217 -10.45 18.64 6.88
CA LEU A 217 -11.39 19.28 7.83
C LEU A 217 -10.90 19.09 9.28
N LEU A 218 -10.49 17.88 9.65
CA LEU A 218 -9.92 17.61 10.97
C LEU A 218 -8.63 18.39 11.21
N ALA A 219 -7.75 18.46 10.20
CA ALA A 219 -6.51 19.25 10.28
C ALA A 219 -6.79 20.75 10.48
N GLY A 220 -7.77 21.29 9.76
CA GLY A 220 -8.22 22.68 9.91
C GLY A 220 -8.80 22.96 11.29
N ALA A 221 -9.72 22.08 11.75
CA ALA A 221 -10.34 22.19 13.07
C ALA A 221 -9.31 22.12 14.21
N TYR A 222 -8.35 21.18 14.11
CA TYR A 222 -7.32 21.03 15.12
C TYR A 222 -6.32 22.19 15.13
N SER A 223 -5.82 22.61 13.96
CA SER A 223 -4.81 23.66 13.85
C SER A 223 -5.36 25.08 14.02
N GLY A 224 -6.67 25.26 13.83
CA GLY A 224 -7.29 26.59 13.75
C GLY A 224 -6.92 27.38 12.49
N LYS A 225 -6.41 26.71 11.46
CA LYS A 225 -5.99 27.30 10.18
C LYS A 225 -6.85 26.84 9.03
N ASN A 226 -6.90 27.61 7.95
CA ASN A 226 -7.66 27.23 6.76
C ASN A 226 -6.96 26.07 6.02
N PRO A 227 -7.53 24.85 5.99
CA PRO A 227 -6.92 23.69 5.35
C PRO A 227 -6.87 23.82 3.82
N TRP A 228 -7.78 24.59 3.21
CA TRP A 228 -7.78 24.85 1.77
C TRP A 228 -6.48 25.56 1.32
N GLU A 229 -5.87 26.36 2.20
CA GLU A 229 -4.59 27.02 1.92
C GLU A 229 -3.45 26.02 1.67
N VAL A 230 -3.54 24.81 2.22
CA VAL A 230 -2.61 23.72 1.94
C VAL A 230 -3.04 22.97 0.68
N LEU A 231 -4.28 22.50 0.66
CA LEU A 231 -4.78 21.59 -0.39
C LEU A 231 -4.68 22.18 -1.80
N ARG A 232 -4.98 23.46 -1.97
CA ARG A 232 -4.94 24.15 -3.28
C ARG A 232 -3.58 24.08 -4.00
N HIS A 233 -2.50 23.84 -3.26
CA HIS A 233 -1.16 23.75 -3.81
C HIS A 233 -0.75 22.32 -4.19
N TYR A 234 -1.52 21.30 -3.76
CA TYR A 234 -1.12 19.90 -3.87
C TYR A 234 -1.41 19.24 -5.23
N GLY A 235 -2.07 19.95 -6.17
CA GLY A 235 -2.35 19.40 -7.51
C GLY A 235 -1.15 18.80 -8.23
N PRO A 236 0.02 19.50 -8.30
CA PRO A 236 1.22 18.93 -8.93
C PRO A 236 1.74 17.68 -8.22
N ALA A 237 1.72 17.63 -6.88
CA ALA A 237 2.13 16.46 -6.12
C ALA A 237 1.17 15.28 -6.34
N TYR A 238 -0.14 15.53 -6.36
CA TYR A 238 -1.15 14.51 -6.67
C TYR A 238 -0.90 13.88 -8.05
N LEU A 239 -0.73 14.69 -9.10
CA LEU A 239 -0.48 14.19 -10.46
C LEU A 239 0.86 13.45 -10.58
N THR A 240 1.90 13.92 -9.87
CA THR A 240 3.20 13.23 -9.85
C THR A 240 3.06 11.87 -9.17
N ALA A 241 2.33 11.78 -8.06
CA ALA A 241 2.06 10.53 -7.35
C ALA A 241 1.26 9.54 -8.22
N VAL A 242 0.23 10.01 -8.95
CA VAL A 242 -0.50 9.18 -9.92
C VAL A 242 0.45 8.60 -10.98
N GLY A 243 1.39 9.41 -11.46
CA GLY A 243 2.32 8.98 -12.52
C GLY A 243 3.46 8.09 -12.04
N THR A 244 3.89 8.23 -10.78
CA THR A 244 5.05 7.50 -10.23
C THR A 244 4.67 6.28 -9.38
N MET A 245 3.45 6.26 -8.82
CA MET A 245 3.00 5.28 -7.81
C MET A 245 3.97 5.19 -6.61
N SER A 246 4.73 6.25 -6.34
CA SER A 246 5.77 6.27 -5.31
C SER A 246 5.74 7.58 -4.54
N SER A 247 5.46 7.52 -3.25
CA SER A 247 5.55 8.66 -2.36
C SER A 247 6.98 9.18 -2.26
N ALA A 248 7.97 8.28 -2.25
CA ALA A 248 9.38 8.64 -2.24
C ALA A 248 9.81 9.41 -3.50
N ALA A 249 9.39 8.96 -4.68
CA ALA A 249 9.68 9.66 -5.93
C ALA A 249 8.95 11.01 -6.06
N THR A 250 7.84 11.18 -5.34
CA THR A 250 7.03 12.41 -5.35
C THR A 250 7.50 13.43 -4.30
N LEU A 251 8.37 13.03 -3.36
CA LEU A 251 8.77 13.82 -2.20
C LEU A 251 9.22 15.25 -2.53
N GLY A 252 10.07 15.42 -3.55
CA GLY A 252 10.56 16.75 -3.95
C GLY A 252 9.42 17.69 -4.34
N VAL A 253 8.46 17.19 -5.15
CA VAL A 253 7.29 17.98 -5.58
C VAL A 253 6.35 18.26 -4.40
N ALA A 254 6.16 17.27 -3.51
CA ALA A 254 5.32 17.45 -2.32
C ALA A 254 5.91 18.52 -1.37
N LEU A 255 7.22 18.54 -1.18
CA LEU A 255 7.92 19.60 -0.42
C LEU A 255 7.71 20.97 -1.05
N GLU A 256 7.86 21.11 -2.36
CA GLU A 256 7.63 22.38 -3.06
C GLU A 256 6.17 22.84 -2.91
N CYS A 257 5.21 21.92 -3.03
CA CYS A 257 3.80 22.21 -2.84
C CYS A 257 3.51 22.69 -1.40
N ALA A 258 4.03 22.00 -0.40
CA ALA A 258 3.86 22.35 1.02
C ALA A 258 4.48 23.70 1.37
N ARG A 259 5.66 24.02 0.81
CA ARG A 259 6.36 25.32 1.03
C ARG A 259 5.59 26.52 0.50
N LYS A 260 4.70 26.35 -0.47
CA LYS A 260 3.83 27.43 -0.99
C LYS A 260 2.72 27.83 -0.01
N SER A 261 2.41 26.96 0.95
CA SER A 261 1.37 27.22 1.94
C SER A 261 1.84 28.24 2.98
N LYS A 262 0.99 29.25 3.23
CA LYS A 262 1.22 30.29 4.23
C LYS A 262 0.86 29.89 5.67
N VAL A 263 0.18 28.74 5.82
CA VAL A 263 -0.31 28.28 7.13
C VAL A 263 0.54 27.16 7.73
N LEU A 264 1.41 26.53 6.94
CA LEU A 264 2.36 25.54 7.42
C LEU A 264 3.63 26.21 7.94
N ARG A 265 4.13 25.77 9.09
CA ARG A 265 5.46 26.17 9.58
C ARG A 265 6.54 25.52 8.71
N LYS A 266 7.58 26.29 8.37
CA LYS A 266 8.67 25.82 7.50
C LYS A 266 9.43 24.62 8.08
N ASP A 267 9.71 24.65 9.37
CA ASP A 267 10.36 23.55 10.10
C ASP A 267 9.48 22.28 10.10
N MET A 268 8.16 22.42 10.25
CA MET A 268 7.22 21.30 10.19
C MET A 268 7.09 20.74 8.76
N VAL A 269 7.21 21.57 7.73
CA VAL A 269 7.26 21.09 6.34
C VAL A 269 8.54 20.28 6.09
N SER A 270 9.69 20.78 6.51
CA SER A 270 10.99 20.11 6.33
C SER A 270 11.10 18.81 7.13
N PHE A 271 10.40 18.71 8.26
CA PHE A 271 10.34 17.51 9.09
C PHE A 271 9.19 16.57 8.68
N GLY A 272 7.96 17.09 8.57
CA GLY A 272 6.74 16.29 8.43
C GLY A 272 6.59 15.66 7.04
N ILE A 273 6.79 16.43 5.96
CA ILE A 273 6.57 15.90 4.61
C ILE A 273 7.49 14.71 4.29
N PRO A 274 8.83 14.76 4.55
CA PRO A 274 9.67 13.57 4.33
C PRO A 274 9.34 12.40 5.24
N LEU A 275 8.91 12.67 6.47
CA LEU A 275 8.52 11.63 7.40
C LEU A 275 7.23 10.94 6.95
N PHE A 276 6.16 11.71 6.70
CA PHE A 276 4.85 11.19 6.33
C PHE A 276 4.87 10.46 4.99
N ALA A 277 5.65 10.92 4.02
CA ALA A 277 5.84 10.20 2.74
C ALA A 277 6.32 8.75 2.91
N ASN A 278 6.88 8.40 4.07
CA ASN A 278 7.37 7.05 4.38
C ASN A 278 6.48 6.27 5.37
N ILE A 279 5.65 6.93 6.17
CA ILE A 279 4.89 6.27 7.24
C ILE A 279 3.38 6.46 7.17
N HIS A 280 2.88 7.27 6.22
CA HIS A 280 1.46 7.57 6.08
C HIS A 280 0.93 7.10 4.74
N LEU A 281 0.21 5.97 4.74
CA LEU A 281 -0.29 5.30 3.54
C LEU A 281 -1.82 5.15 3.57
N CYS A 282 -2.54 6.19 4.01
CA CYS A 282 -3.99 6.15 4.24
C CYS A 282 -4.81 5.76 3.01
N GLY A 283 -4.45 6.25 1.82
CA GLY A 283 -5.14 5.93 0.58
C GLY A 283 -4.88 4.49 0.12
N SER A 284 -3.63 4.02 0.22
CA SER A 284 -3.29 2.63 -0.09
C SER A 284 -3.96 1.65 0.85
N VAL A 285 -4.00 1.97 2.16
CA VAL A 285 -4.69 1.16 3.19
C VAL A 285 -6.20 1.11 2.92
N LEU A 286 -6.83 2.25 2.60
CA LEU A 286 -8.24 2.33 2.24
C LEU A 286 -8.55 1.43 1.03
N THR A 287 -7.75 1.52 -0.02
CA THR A 287 -7.84 0.68 -1.22
C THR A 287 -7.74 -0.79 -0.88
N GLU A 288 -6.73 -1.16 -0.10
CA GLU A 288 -6.43 -2.54 0.23
C GLU A 288 -7.56 -3.20 1.01
N VAL A 289 -8.12 -2.50 2.01
CA VAL A 289 -9.25 -3.00 2.81
C VAL A 289 -10.47 -3.27 1.93
N PHE A 290 -10.87 -2.32 1.08
CA PHE A 290 -12.02 -2.51 0.21
C PHE A 290 -11.82 -3.65 -0.77
N PHE A 291 -10.63 -3.74 -1.35
CA PHE A 291 -10.31 -4.78 -2.32
C PHE A 291 -10.23 -6.18 -1.69
N CYS A 292 -9.64 -6.30 -0.50
CA CYS A 292 -9.66 -7.57 0.24
C CYS A 292 -11.09 -8.05 0.50
N MET A 293 -11.98 -7.16 0.95
CA MET A 293 -13.39 -7.48 1.16
C MET A 293 -14.07 -7.90 -0.15
N THR A 294 -13.77 -7.19 -1.24
CA THR A 294 -14.31 -7.49 -2.56
C THR A 294 -13.84 -8.83 -3.10
N VAL A 295 -12.53 -9.08 -3.05
CA VAL A 295 -11.94 -10.37 -3.48
C VAL A 295 -12.52 -11.52 -2.66
N SER A 296 -12.68 -11.32 -1.34
CA SER A 296 -13.33 -12.32 -0.48
C SER A 296 -14.76 -12.62 -0.94
N LYS A 297 -15.52 -11.59 -1.31
CA LYS A 297 -16.89 -11.78 -1.81
C LYS A 297 -16.92 -12.47 -3.18
N ILE A 298 -16.00 -12.09 -4.09
CA ILE A 298 -15.93 -12.66 -5.44
C ILE A 298 -15.53 -14.15 -5.41
N LEU A 299 -14.42 -14.48 -4.74
CA LEU A 299 -13.84 -15.84 -4.81
C LEU A 299 -14.42 -16.79 -3.76
N TYR A 300 -14.74 -16.28 -2.56
CA TYR A 300 -15.19 -17.14 -1.45
C TYR A 300 -16.69 -16.97 -1.15
N GLY A 301 -17.41 -16.15 -1.91
CA GLY A 301 -18.86 -15.94 -1.81
C GLY A 301 -19.33 -15.16 -0.56
N LYS A 302 -18.43 -14.80 0.35
CA LYS A 302 -18.74 -14.16 1.64
C LYS A 302 -17.77 -13.02 1.96
N LEU A 303 -18.24 -12.05 2.74
CA LEU A 303 -17.36 -11.06 3.35
C LEU A 303 -16.66 -11.66 4.57
N PRO A 304 -15.42 -11.23 4.89
CA PRO A 304 -14.75 -11.63 6.12
C PRO A 304 -15.58 -11.19 7.35
N SER A 305 -15.39 -11.84 8.50
CA SER A 305 -16.08 -11.44 9.73
C SER A 305 -15.62 -10.03 10.18
N VAL A 306 -16.52 -9.31 10.88
CA VAL A 306 -16.20 -7.98 11.43
C VAL A 306 -14.97 -8.03 12.34
N GLY A 307 -14.86 -9.06 13.20
CA GLY A 307 -13.71 -9.23 14.08
C GLY A 307 -12.40 -9.44 13.32
N THR A 308 -12.43 -10.26 12.27
CA THR A 308 -11.27 -10.46 11.37
C THR A 308 -10.87 -9.16 10.68
N MET A 309 -11.84 -8.38 10.19
CA MET A 309 -11.55 -7.11 9.53
C MET A 309 -11.03 -6.04 10.49
N ILE A 310 -11.53 -5.98 11.74
CA ILE A 310 -10.98 -5.09 12.76
C ILE A 310 -9.51 -5.42 13.00
N LEU A 311 -9.20 -6.70 13.24
CA LEU A 311 -7.82 -7.14 13.42
C LEU A 311 -6.94 -6.79 12.21
N PHE A 312 -7.43 -7.08 11.00
CA PHE A 312 -6.75 -6.75 9.75
C PHE A 312 -6.45 -5.26 9.64
N CYS A 313 -7.44 -4.38 9.86
CA CYS A 313 -7.27 -2.92 9.78
C CYS A 313 -6.25 -2.38 10.79
N LEU A 314 -6.28 -2.87 12.04
CA LEU A 314 -5.33 -2.45 13.07
C LEU A 314 -3.89 -2.87 12.74
N LEU A 315 -3.70 -4.11 12.30
CA LEU A 315 -2.39 -4.62 11.89
C LEU A 315 -1.92 -3.94 10.61
N LEU A 316 -2.79 -3.73 9.63
CA LEU A 316 -2.46 -3.06 8.38
C LEU A 316 -1.94 -1.63 8.62
N GLY A 317 -2.50 -0.91 9.60
CA GLY A 317 -1.96 0.40 10.02
C GLY A 317 -0.52 0.32 10.52
N ILE A 318 -0.14 -0.75 11.24
CA ILE A 318 1.24 -0.98 11.68
C ILE A 318 2.14 -1.27 10.49
N PHE A 319 1.71 -2.14 9.58
CA PHE A 319 2.45 -2.49 8.37
C PHE A 319 2.64 -1.29 7.45
N ALA A 320 1.65 -0.40 7.36
CA ALA A 320 1.73 0.84 6.59
C ALA A 320 2.87 1.77 7.06
N ILE A 321 3.15 1.83 8.38
CA ILE A 321 4.29 2.60 8.90
C ILE A 321 5.63 2.01 8.43
N GLY A 322 5.70 0.68 8.27
CA GLY A 322 6.92 -0.02 7.85
C GLY A 322 7.04 -0.24 6.34
N ALA A 323 5.98 0.00 5.59
CA ALA A 323 5.96 -0.26 4.16
C ALA A 323 6.82 0.75 3.39
N PRO A 324 7.54 0.31 2.34
CA PRO A 324 8.32 1.23 1.53
C PRO A 324 7.42 2.10 0.65
N GLY A 325 7.76 3.38 0.47
CA GLY A 325 7.05 4.33 -0.40
C GLY A 325 7.32 4.10 -1.90
N VAL A 326 7.30 2.85 -2.36
CA VAL A 326 7.52 2.41 -3.75
C VAL A 326 6.25 1.79 -4.32
N PRO A 327 6.12 1.66 -5.67
CA PRO A 327 4.95 1.04 -6.27
C PRO A 327 4.65 -0.35 -5.70
N GLY A 328 3.40 -0.58 -5.30
CA GLY A 328 2.96 -1.83 -4.66
C GLY A 328 3.48 -2.06 -3.23
N GLY A 329 4.22 -1.12 -2.65
CA GLY A 329 4.90 -1.31 -1.36
C GLY A 329 3.96 -1.68 -0.22
N THR A 330 2.77 -1.09 -0.16
CA THR A 330 1.78 -1.37 0.90
C THR A 330 1.28 -2.81 0.83
N VAL A 331 0.75 -3.22 -0.32
CA VAL A 331 0.21 -4.58 -0.49
C VAL A 331 1.29 -5.64 -0.37
N MET A 332 2.53 -5.34 -0.81
CA MET A 332 3.64 -6.26 -0.62
C MET A 332 3.98 -6.43 0.87
N ALA A 333 4.04 -5.34 1.61
CA ALA A 333 4.30 -5.41 3.05
C ALA A 333 3.19 -6.19 3.80
N SER A 334 1.94 -6.07 3.36
CA SER A 334 0.77 -6.67 4.01
C SER A 334 0.38 -8.04 3.48
N LEU A 335 1.07 -8.61 2.48
CA LEU A 335 0.77 -9.95 1.93
C LEU A 335 0.58 -11.00 3.02
N GLY A 336 1.38 -10.88 4.07
CA GLY A 336 1.26 -11.73 5.21
C GLY A 336 -0.04 -11.62 5.99
N LEU A 337 -0.62 -10.44 6.06
CA LEU A 337 -1.94 -10.25 6.66
C LEU A 337 -3.03 -10.82 5.77
N ILE A 338 -2.91 -10.64 4.45
CA ILE A 338 -3.85 -11.18 3.47
C ILE A 338 -3.91 -12.70 3.56
N THR A 339 -2.76 -13.36 3.61
CA THR A 339 -2.68 -14.82 3.69
C THR A 339 -2.91 -15.37 5.11
N GLY A 340 -2.40 -14.71 6.14
CA GLY A 340 -2.42 -15.21 7.53
C GLY A 340 -3.65 -14.81 8.35
N VAL A 341 -4.25 -13.64 8.09
CA VAL A 341 -5.43 -13.13 8.81
C VAL A 341 -6.70 -13.35 8.00
N LEU A 342 -6.68 -12.98 6.71
CA LEU A 342 -7.82 -13.15 5.82
C LEU A 342 -7.89 -14.55 5.21
N MET A 343 -6.83 -15.34 5.36
CA MET A 343 -6.71 -16.73 4.89
C MET A 343 -6.90 -16.87 3.37
N PHE A 344 -6.43 -15.87 2.60
CA PHE A 344 -6.46 -15.95 1.15
C PHE A 344 -5.49 -17.01 0.64
N ASP A 345 -5.96 -17.79 -0.30
CA ASP A 345 -5.13 -18.73 -1.07
C ASP A 345 -4.33 -18.01 -2.19
N ASN A 346 -3.65 -18.78 -3.01
CA ASN A 346 -2.85 -18.24 -4.11
C ASN A 346 -3.72 -17.49 -5.13
N ALA A 347 -4.94 -17.93 -5.40
CA ALA A 347 -5.85 -17.27 -6.35
C ALA A 347 -6.33 -15.92 -5.79
N GLY A 348 -6.77 -15.90 -4.54
CA GLY A 348 -7.18 -14.69 -3.85
C GLY A 348 -6.05 -13.67 -3.73
N THR A 349 -4.85 -14.13 -3.40
CA THR A 349 -3.65 -13.28 -3.31
C THR A 349 -3.28 -12.72 -4.69
N ALA A 350 -3.31 -13.54 -5.74
CA ALA A 350 -3.03 -13.11 -7.11
C ALA A 350 -4.02 -12.05 -7.59
N LEU A 351 -5.32 -12.29 -7.39
CA LEU A 351 -6.36 -11.33 -7.77
C LEU A 351 -6.22 -10.03 -6.98
N MET A 352 -5.94 -10.11 -5.67
CA MET A 352 -5.72 -8.91 -4.84
C MET A 352 -4.55 -8.07 -5.35
N LEU A 353 -3.40 -8.68 -5.63
CA LEU A 353 -2.23 -7.98 -6.19
C LEU A 353 -2.56 -7.31 -7.53
N ALA A 354 -3.28 -8.02 -8.40
CA ALA A 354 -3.64 -7.52 -9.71
C ALA A 354 -4.56 -6.28 -9.65
N ILE A 355 -5.65 -6.36 -8.86
CA ILE A 355 -6.58 -5.22 -8.75
C ILE A 355 -5.99 -4.05 -7.97
N PHE A 356 -5.16 -4.32 -6.95
CA PHE A 356 -4.46 -3.28 -6.21
C PHE A 356 -3.54 -2.48 -7.13
N ALA A 357 -2.80 -3.16 -8.00
CA ALA A 357 -1.89 -2.52 -8.95
C ALA A 357 -2.58 -1.52 -9.89
N LEU A 358 -3.86 -1.73 -10.20
CA LEU A 358 -4.66 -0.80 -11.02
C LEU A 358 -4.98 0.51 -10.29
N GLN A 359 -5.07 0.46 -8.97
CA GLN A 359 -5.54 1.57 -8.13
C GLN A 359 -4.41 2.23 -7.33
N ASP A 360 -3.23 1.62 -7.28
CA ASP A 360 -2.08 2.09 -6.48
C ASP A 360 -1.67 3.53 -6.83
N SER A 361 -1.81 3.94 -8.09
CA SER A 361 -1.63 5.32 -8.54
C SER A 361 -2.46 6.33 -7.74
N PHE A 362 -3.73 6.04 -7.54
CA PHE A 362 -4.67 6.93 -6.85
C PHE A 362 -4.54 6.80 -5.33
N GLY A 363 -4.26 5.60 -4.82
CA GLY A 363 -3.92 5.37 -3.42
C GLY A 363 -2.70 6.18 -3.00
N THR A 364 -1.63 6.13 -3.79
CA THR A 364 -0.41 6.93 -3.56
C THR A 364 -0.66 8.42 -3.65
N ALA A 365 -1.48 8.88 -4.60
CA ALA A 365 -1.85 10.29 -4.69
C ALA A 365 -2.65 10.78 -3.47
N CYS A 366 -3.52 9.92 -2.92
CA CYS A 366 -4.22 10.17 -1.66
C CYS A 366 -3.23 10.24 -0.48
N ASN A 367 -2.25 9.33 -0.39
CA ASN A 367 -1.22 9.34 0.64
C ASN A 367 -0.48 10.68 0.65
N VAL A 368 0.15 11.03 -0.47
CA VAL A 368 0.96 12.24 -0.63
C VAL A 368 0.15 13.52 -0.36
N THR A 369 -1.11 13.55 -0.80
CA THR A 369 -1.97 14.71 -0.54
C THR A 369 -2.36 14.78 0.94
N GLY A 370 -2.60 13.63 1.57
CA GLY A 370 -2.88 13.51 3.00
C GLY A 370 -1.72 13.96 3.88
N ASP A 371 -0.46 13.82 3.42
CA ASP A 371 0.73 14.28 4.15
C ASP A 371 0.70 15.78 4.43
N GLY A 372 0.12 16.58 3.51
CA GLY A 372 -0.12 17.99 3.70
C GLY A 372 -1.06 18.29 4.89
N ALA A 373 -2.13 17.49 5.02
CA ALA A 373 -3.06 17.61 6.14
C ALA A 373 -2.40 17.22 7.47
N LEU A 374 -1.63 16.11 7.50
CA LEU A 374 -0.90 15.70 8.70
C LEU A 374 0.14 16.74 9.12
N THR A 375 0.82 17.36 8.15
CA THR A 375 1.77 18.45 8.42
C THR A 375 1.07 19.69 9.00
N LEU A 376 -0.19 19.94 8.60
CA LEU A 376 -1.00 21.00 9.20
C LEU A 376 -1.40 20.65 10.66
N ILE A 377 -1.75 19.40 10.94
CA ILE A 377 -1.98 18.93 12.32
C ILE A 377 -0.70 19.11 13.15
N LEU A 378 0.44 18.70 12.62
CA LEU A 378 1.73 18.82 13.30
C LEU A 378 2.11 20.27 13.56
N THR A 379 1.85 21.17 12.60
CA THR A 379 1.99 22.63 12.77
C THR A 379 1.10 23.14 13.91
N GLY A 380 -0.16 22.72 13.95
CA GLY A 380 -1.10 23.06 15.02
C GLY A 380 -0.63 22.55 16.39
N TYR A 381 -0.12 21.32 16.44
CA TYR A 381 0.45 20.74 17.65
C TYR A 381 1.66 21.55 18.16
N ALA A 382 2.61 21.85 17.27
CA ALA A 382 3.80 22.60 17.62
C ALA A 382 3.47 24.00 18.17
N ASN A 383 2.48 24.70 17.56
CA ASN A 383 2.03 26.00 18.03
C ASN A 383 1.34 25.92 19.41
N LYS A 384 0.43 24.96 19.61
CA LYS A 384 -0.30 24.76 20.89
C LYS A 384 0.63 24.39 22.05
N HIS A 385 1.72 23.73 21.77
CA HIS A 385 2.69 23.31 22.79
C HIS A 385 3.92 24.20 22.85
N HIS A 386 3.86 25.39 22.23
CA HIS A 386 4.93 26.39 22.23
C HIS A 386 6.31 25.84 21.87
N ILE A 387 6.34 24.85 20.92
CA ILE A 387 7.58 24.30 20.42
C ILE A 387 8.27 25.38 19.59
N ALA A 388 9.49 25.73 19.98
CA ALA A 388 10.28 26.76 19.29
C ALA A 388 10.47 26.36 17.82
N GLU A 389 10.35 27.35 16.91
CA GLU A 389 10.64 27.15 15.51
C GLU A 389 12.15 26.99 15.33
N GLU A 390 12.61 25.85 14.81
CA GLU A 390 14.01 25.64 14.47
C GLU A 390 14.40 26.57 13.31
N LYS A 391 15.21 27.56 13.57
CA LYS A 391 15.77 28.48 12.57
C LYS A 391 16.91 27.83 11.74
N ARG A 392 16.91 26.49 11.58
CA ARG A 392 17.95 25.82 10.81
C ARG A 392 17.63 25.86 9.31
N GLU A 393 18.53 26.48 8.56
CA GLU A 393 18.76 26.35 7.11
C GLU A 393 17.76 27.01 6.14
N VAL A 394 17.40 28.26 6.37
CA VAL A 394 16.89 29.10 5.27
C VAL A 394 18.04 29.84 4.56
N GLU A 395 19.21 30.03 5.19
CA GLU A 395 20.33 30.80 4.62
C GLU A 395 21.21 30.00 3.64
N ALA A 396 21.22 28.69 3.64
CA ALA A 396 22.06 27.92 2.71
C ALA A 396 21.44 27.69 1.31
N ALA A 397 20.14 27.94 1.15
CA ALA A 397 19.44 27.75 -0.13
C ALA A 397 19.22 29.08 -0.90
N GLU A 398 19.55 30.22 -0.31
CA GLU A 398 19.52 31.52 -1.01
C GLU A 398 20.90 31.96 -1.57
N ILE A 399 21.96 31.12 -1.39
CA ILE A 399 23.32 31.41 -1.84
C ILE A 399 23.82 30.44 -2.93
N GLN A 400 22.93 29.65 -3.54
CA GLN A 400 23.27 28.87 -4.75
C GLN A 400 22.27 29.25 -5.88
#